data_0c011cdb04b12eadfeff2f51de55005b
#
_entry.id   0c011cdb04b12eadfeff2f51de55005b
#
_cell.length_a   1.000
_cell.length_b   1.000
_cell.length_c   1.000
_cell.angle_alpha   90.00
_cell.angle_beta   90.00
_cell.angle_gamma   90.00
#
_symmetry.space_group_name_H-M   'P 1'
#
loop_
_entity.id
_entity.type
_entity.pdbx_description
1 polymer ?
#
loop_
_entity_poly.entity_id
_entity_poly.type
_entity_poly.pdbx_seq_one_letter_code
_entity_poly.pdbx_strand_id
1 'polypeptide(L)'
;MTTRLHMALAAALILGTAGAAAAADKPTDPQIAHIAYTAGALDVDMAKLAISKSKNKDVVDFANGMVRDHEAVNVQALDLVKKLKVTPEDNATSKALSEASAAEKAKLEKLDGAAFDKAYVANEVAYHKQVNGALETVLIPSAKNAELKSLLETGLKLFQGHEQHAEMVAAGLK
;
A
#
# COMPACT_ATOMS: atom_id res chain seq x y z
N MET A 1 15.48 -60.78 -25.93
CA MET A 1 15.18 -60.89 -24.49
C MET A 1 15.06 -59.44 -23.96
N THR A 2 13.83 -58.98 -23.88
CA THR A 2 13.53 -57.60 -23.45
C THR A 2 12.88 -57.64 -22.07
N THR A 3 13.65 -57.25 -21.05
CA THR A 3 13.21 -57.21 -19.65
C THR A 3 12.45 -55.90 -19.41
N ARG A 4 11.13 -56.00 -19.22
CA ARG A 4 10.28 -54.85 -18.83
C ARG A 4 10.39 -54.65 -17.33
N LEU A 5 10.95 -53.50 -16.95
CA LEU A 5 11.01 -53.04 -15.57
C LEU A 5 9.69 -52.36 -15.22
N HIS A 6 8.90 -52.95 -14.31
CA HIS A 6 7.67 -52.38 -13.80
C HIS A 6 8.02 -51.44 -12.65
N MET A 7 7.91 -50.10 -12.89
CA MET A 7 7.95 -49.09 -11.82
C MET A 7 6.57 -49.05 -11.13
N ALA A 8 6.52 -49.55 -9.92
CA ALA A 8 5.37 -49.39 -9.04
C ALA A 8 5.32 -47.95 -8.53
N LEU A 9 4.29 -47.23 -8.92
CA LEU A 9 4.01 -45.85 -8.46
C LEU A 9 3.33 -45.94 -7.08
N ALA A 10 4.06 -45.75 -6.01
CA ALA A 10 3.51 -45.61 -4.66
C ALA A 10 2.90 -44.19 -4.52
N ALA A 11 1.58 -44.10 -4.58
CA ALA A 11 0.85 -42.89 -4.26
C ALA A 11 0.86 -42.65 -2.73
N ALA A 12 1.73 -41.78 -2.26
CA ALA A 12 1.68 -41.29 -0.88
C ALA A 12 0.50 -40.30 -0.76
N LEU A 13 -0.58 -40.71 -0.10
CA LEU A 13 -1.64 -39.80 0.35
C LEU A 13 -1.04 -38.88 1.43
N ILE A 14 -0.69 -37.66 1.05
CA ILE A 14 -0.45 -36.59 2.00
C ILE A 14 -1.82 -36.12 2.48
N LEU A 15 -2.25 -36.58 3.66
CA LEU A 15 -3.33 -35.93 4.41
C LEU A 15 -2.81 -34.54 4.80
N GLY A 16 -3.14 -33.57 3.96
CA GLY A 16 -2.97 -32.16 4.30
C GLY A 16 -3.85 -31.85 5.52
N THR A 17 -3.25 -31.63 6.66
CA THR A 17 -3.90 -30.95 7.78
C THR A 17 -4.29 -29.57 7.26
N ALA A 18 -5.57 -29.38 6.98
CA ALA A 18 -6.12 -28.05 6.77
C ALA A 18 -5.97 -27.30 8.12
N GLY A 19 -4.82 -26.63 8.26
CA GLY A 19 -4.65 -25.65 9.31
C GLY A 19 -5.75 -24.61 9.10
N ALA A 20 -6.69 -24.51 10.03
CA ALA A 20 -7.64 -23.41 10.06
C ALA A 20 -6.80 -22.11 10.05
N ALA A 21 -6.79 -21.43 8.91
CA ALA A 21 -6.30 -20.06 8.89
C ALA A 21 -7.21 -19.30 9.86
N ALA A 22 -6.67 -18.97 11.04
CA ALA A 22 -7.36 -18.09 11.96
C ALA A 22 -7.70 -16.83 11.16
N ALA A 23 -8.98 -16.52 11.03
CA ALA A 23 -9.40 -15.27 10.42
C ALA A 23 -8.70 -14.16 11.22
N ALA A 24 -7.85 -13.41 10.53
CA ALA A 24 -7.17 -12.31 11.18
C ALA A 24 -8.25 -11.39 11.79
N ASP A 25 -8.12 -11.09 13.08
CA ASP A 25 -9.05 -10.20 13.75
C ASP A 25 -9.14 -8.88 12.99
N LYS A 26 -10.36 -8.38 12.82
CA LYS A 26 -10.59 -7.09 12.17
C LYS A 26 -9.86 -5.99 12.96
N PRO A 27 -9.16 -5.08 12.28
CA PRO A 27 -8.43 -4.03 12.99
C PRO A 27 -9.39 -3.13 13.77
N THR A 28 -8.93 -2.70 14.94
CA THR A 28 -9.63 -1.72 15.80
C THR A 28 -9.47 -0.30 15.24
N ASP A 29 -10.30 0.65 15.68
CA ASP A 29 -10.19 2.06 15.25
C ASP A 29 -8.79 2.65 15.50
N PRO A 30 -8.11 2.44 16.65
CA PRO A 30 -6.73 2.84 16.86
C PRO A 30 -5.73 2.23 15.85
N GLN A 31 -5.90 0.95 15.53
CA GLN A 31 -5.06 0.27 14.53
C GLN A 31 -5.34 0.77 13.12
N ILE A 32 -6.62 1.00 12.77
CA ILE A 32 -7.01 1.59 11.48
C ILE A 32 -6.39 2.98 11.32
N ALA A 33 -6.48 3.83 12.34
CA ALA A 33 -5.89 5.16 12.30
C ALA A 33 -4.36 5.09 12.10
N HIS A 34 -3.67 4.15 12.78
CA HIS A 34 -2.23 3.96 12.61
C HIS A 34 -1.88 3.43 11.21
N ILE A 35 -2.63 2.47 10.66
CA ILE A 35 -2.42 1.94 9.31
C ILE A 35 -2.58 3.05 8.27
N ALA A 36 -3.67 3.81 8.34
CA ALA A 36 -3.99 4.88 7.38
C ALA A 36 -2.94 6.00 7.41
N TYR A 37 -2.56 6.46 8.61
CA TYR A 37 -1.51 7.46 8.77
C TYR A 37 -0.16 6.97 8.25
N THR A 38 0.23 5.73 8.58
CA THR A 38 1.49 5.14 8.13
C THR A 38 1.53 5.05 6.61
N ALA A 39 0.46 4.56 5.98
CA ALA A 39 0.38 4.46 4.52
C ALA A 39 0.58 5.84 3.86
N GLY A 40 -0.12 6.87 4.33
CA GLY A 40 0.03 8.23 3.79
C GLY A 40 1.42 8.83 4.02
N ALA A 41 2.06 8.57 5.17
CA ALA A 41 3.40 9.06 5.46
C ALA A 41 4.47 8.40 4.58
N LEU A 42 4.35 7.10 4.32
CA LEU A 42 5.26 6.36 3.44
C LEU A 42 5.15 6.84 2.00
N ASP A 43 3.94 7.16 1.53
CA ASP A 43 3.74 7.70 0.19
C ASP A 43 4.36 9.10 0.04
N VAL A 44 4.20 9.96 1.03
CA VAL A 44 4.90 11.27 1.08
C VAL A 44 6.41 11.11 0.98
N ASP A 45 7.00 10.13 1.66
CA ASP A 45 8.43 9.87 1.60
C ASP A 45 8.89 9.39 0.22
N MET A 46 8.11 8.54 -0.44
CA MET A 46 8.37 8.10 -1.81
C MET A 46 8.23 9.24 -2.81
N ALA A 47 7.21 10.07 -2.67
CA ALA A 47 7.01 11.23 -3.53
C ALA A 47 8.15 12.25 -3.37
N LYS A 48 8.63 12.51 -2.15
CA LYS A 48 9.81 13.36 -1.90
C LYS A 48 11.08 12.80 -2.54
N LEU A 49 11.26 11.48 -2.54
CA LEU A 49 12.36 10.86 -3.28
C LEU A 49 12.23 11.13 -4.79
N ALA A 50 11.02 10.98 -5.36
CA ALA A 50 10.77 11.22 -6.78
C ALA A 50 11.05 12.69 -7.16
N ILE A 51 10.61 13.65 -6.37
CA ILE A 51 10.90 15.08 -6.58
C ILE A 51 12.41 15.34 -6.60
N SER A 52 13.18 14.64 -5.75
CA SER A 52 14.64 14.83 -5.66
C SER A 52 15.42 14.20 -6.81
N LYS A 53 14.92 13.13 -7.43
CA LYS A 53 15.63 12.30 -8.42
C LYS A 53 15.16 12.51 -9.85
N SER A 54 13.85 12.70 -10.04
CA SER A 54 13.28 12.82 -11.38
C SER A 54 13.51 14.21 -11.98
N LYS A 55 13.73 14.24 -13.30
CA LYS A 55 13.72 15.46 -14.14
C LYS A 55 12.56 15.45 -15.12
N ASN A 56 11.78 14.40 -15.13
CA ASN A 56 10.56 14.32 -15.93
C ASN A 56 9.46 15.16 -15.29
N LYS A 57 8.96 16.14 -16.04
CA LYS A 57 7.98 17.08 -15.51
C LYS A 57 6.71 16.41 -15.02
N ASP A 58 6.19 15.43 -15.75
CA ASP A 58 4.94 14.75 -15.41
C ASP A 58 5.09 13.93 -14.12
N VAL A 59 6.25 13.29 -13.93
CA VAL A 59 6.58 12.55 -12.70
C VAL A 59 6.72 13.50 -11.50
N VAL A 60 7.40 14.64 -11.69
CA VAL A 60 7.59 15.63 -10.62
C VAL A 60 6.26 16.28 -10.25
N ASP A 61 5.43 16.63 -11.22
CA ASP A 61 4.09 17.23 -10.97
C ASP A 61 3.19 16.23 -10.25
N PHE A 62 3.19 14.96 -10.65
CA PHE A 62 2.49 13.88 -9.95
C PHE A 62 2.97 13.76 -8.50
N ALA A 63 4.28 13.65 -8.28
CA ALA A 63 4.85 13.51 -6.95
C ALA A 63 4.56 14.72 -6.03
N ASN A 64 4.55 15.94 -6.57
CA ASN A 64 4.12 17.13 -5.80
C ASN A 64 2.65 17.06 -5.41
N GLY A 65 1.78 16.51 -6.28
CA GLY A 65 0.40 16.21 -5.94
C GLY A 65 0.28 15.24 -4.78
N MET A 66 1.06 14.14 -4.81
CA MET A 66 1.10 13.14 -3.73
C MET A 66 1.49 13.77 -2.39
N VAL A 67 2.58 14.53 -2.35
CA VAL A 67 3.01 15.22 -1.11
C VAL A 67 1.89 16.10 -0.57
N ARG A 68 1.34 17.00 -1.40
CA ARG A 68 0.30 17.94 -0.98
C ARG A 68 -0.92 17.23 -0.38
N ASP A 69 -1.42 16.24 -1.10
CA ASP A 69 -2.71 15.62 -0.79
C ASP A 69 -2.59 14.66 0.40
N HIS A 70 -1.53 13.85 0.44
CA HIS A 70 -1.30 12.94 1.57
C HIS A 70 -0.92 13.67 2.84
N GLU A 71 -0.12 14.75 2.79
CA GLU A 71 0.14 15.58 3.98
C GLU A 71 -1.17 16.20 4.51
N ALA A 72 -2.06 16.67 3.63
CA ALA A 72 -3.35 17.22 4.05
C ALA A 72 -4.25 16.16 4.73
N VAL A 73 -4.33 14.96 4.17
CA VAL A 73 -5.10 13.84 4.77
C VAL A 73 -4.47 13.42 6.10
N ASN A 74 -3.14 13.34 6.20
CA ASN A 74 -2.44 12.97 7.42
C ASN A 74 -2.69 13.99 8.55
N VAL A 75 -2.73 15.30 8.24
CA VAL A 75 -3.11 16.32 9.22
C VAL A 75 -4.54 16.09 9.71
N GLN A 76 -5.49 15.85 8.82
CA GLN A 76 -6.88 15.55 9.21
C GLN A 76 -6.99 14.30 10.08
N ALA A 77 -6.20 13.26 9.78
CA ALA A 77 -6.15 12.03 10.58
C ALA A 77 -5.61 12.31 12.01
N LEU A 78 -4.53 13.09 12.13
CA LEU A 78 -3.96 13.48 13.41
C LEU A 78 -4.93 14.35 14.24
N ASP A 79 -5.60 15.30 13.62
CA ASP A 79 -6.59 16.14 14.27
C ASP A 79 -7.79 15.30 14.76
N LEU A 80 -8.22 14.33 13.97
CA LEU A 80 -9.31 13.42 14.33
C LEU A 80 -8.95 12.57 15.55
N VAL A 81 -7.80 11.90 15.56
CA VAL A 81 -7.39 11.06 16.71
C VAL A 81 -7.22 11.89 17.97
N LYS A 82 -6.72 13.14 17.85
CA LYS A 82 -6.63 14.09 18.96
C LYS A 82 -8.02 14.47 19.48
N LYS A 83 -8.95 14.81 18.59
CA LYS A 83 -10.35 15.14 18.93
C LYS A 83 -11.03 13.97 19.66
N LEU A 84 -10.83 12.77 19.16
CA LEU A 84 -11.42 11.54 19.70
C LEU A 84 -10.69 11.03 20.96
N LYS A 85 -9.56 11.62 21.32
CA LYS A 85 -8.67 11.17 22.42
C LYS A 85 -8.26 9.70 22.25
N VAL A 86 -8.03 9.29 21.02
CA VAL A 86 -7.55 7.95 20.64
C VAL A 86 -6.06 8.01 20.39
N THR A 87 -5.31 7.05 20.92
CA THR A 87 -3.90 6.85 20.59
C THR A 87 -3.80 5.81 19.49
N PRO A 88 -3.25 6.16 18.30
CA PRO A 88 -3.02 5.18 17.25
C PRO A 88 -2.14 4.03 17.74
N GLU A 89 -2.48 2.80 17.37
CA GLU A 89 -1.77 1.60 17.80
C GLU A 89 -0.99 0.98 16.64
N ASP A 90 0.33 0.80 16.86
CA ASP A 90 1.19 0.01 15.98
C ASP A 90 0.68 -1.44 15.87
N ASN A 91 0.81 -2.02 14.68
CA ASN A 91 0.27 -3.35 14.41
C ASN A 91 1.05 -4.05 13.27
N ALA A 92 0.77 -5.34 13.06
CA ALA A 92 1.46 -6.13 12.04
C ALA A 92 1.31 -5.55 10.63
N THR A 93 0.15 -4.96 10.29
CA THR A 93 -0.09 -4.36 8.97
C THR A 93 0.75 -3.11 8.76
N SER A 94 0.79 -2.20 9.72
CA SER A 94 1.59 -0.97 9.60
C SER A 94 3.10 -1.27 9.58
N LYS A 95 3.56 -2.29 10.31
CA LYS A 95 4.94 -2.78 10.23
C LYS A 95 5.27 -3.34 8.85
N ALA A 96 4.43 -4.22 8.33
CA ALA A 96 4.62 -4.79 7.00
C ALA A 96 4.65 -3.72 5.89
N LEU A 97 3.79 -2.70 5.97
CA LEU A 97 3.82 -1.55 5.07
C LEU A 97 5.16 -0.81 5.14
N SER A 98 5.65 -0.54 6.35
CA SER A 98 6.93 0.16 6.56
C SER A 98 8.12 -0.64 6.02
N GLU A 99 8.15 -1.95 6.27
CA GLU A 99 9.20 -2.84 5.76
C GLU A 99 9.19 -2.93 4.23
N ALA A 100 8.01 -3.10 3.63
CA ALA A 100 7.85 -3.14 2.17
C ALA A 100 8.26 -1.82 1.52
N SER A 101 7.84 -0.69 2.08
CA SER A 101 8.20 0.65 1.60
C SER A 101 9.71 0.89 1.69
N ALA A 102 10.35 0.52 2.80
CA ALA A 102 11.80 0.65 2.95
C ALA A 102 12.56 -0.18 1.92
N ALA A 103 12.11 -1.41 1.65
CA ALA A 103 12.71 -2.27 0.63
C ALA A 103 12.55 -1.69 -0.78
N GLU A 104 11.38 -1.13 -1.11
CA GLU A 104 11.13 -0.51 -2.40
C GLU A 104 11.94 0.78 -2.58
N LYS A 105 11.97 1.64 -1.55
CA LYS A 105 12.80 2.85 -1.55
C LYS A 105 14.26 2.53 -1.82
N ALA A 106 14.82 1.50 -1.17
CA ALA A 106 16.20 1.08 -1.39
C ALA A 106 16.48 0.56 -2.83
N LYS A 107 15.46 0.06 -3.54
CA LYS A 107 15.58 -0.26 -4.97
C LYS A 107 15.55 1.01 -5.83
N LEU A 108 14.59 1.89 -5.57
CA LEU A 108 14.41 3.15 -6.31
C LEU A 108 15.64 4.07 -6.17
N GLU A 109 16.27 4.12 -5.00
CA GLU A 109 17.48 4.93 -4.76
C GLU A 109 18.66 4.55 -5.67
N LYS A 110 18.70 3.29 -6.15
CA LYS A 110 19.74 2.79 -7.05
C LYS A 110 19.49 3.10 -8.53
N LEU A 111 18.31 3.62 -8.85
CA LEU A 111 17.91 3.94 -10.22
C LEU A 111 18.00 5.45 -10.46
N ASP A 112 18.21 5.83 -11.72
CA ASP A 112 18.22 7.23 -12.15
C ASP A 112 17.52 7.40 -13.51
N GLY A 113 17.16 8.64 -13.84
CA GLY A 113 16.55 9.01 -15.12
C GLY A 113 15.29 8.19 -15.44
N ALA A 114 15.14 7.79 -16.69
CA ALA A 114 13.94 7.07 -17.14
C ALA A 114 13.71 5.72 -16.44
N ALA A 115 14.76 5.06 -15.97
CA ALA A 115 14.60 3.81 -15.22
C ALA A 115 13.99 4.06 -13.85
N PHE A 116 14.43 5.13 -13.16
CA PHE A 116 13.82 5.59 -11.92
C PHE A 116 12.36 5.99 -12.14
N ASP A 117 12.10 6.85 -13.14
CA ASP A 117 10.75 7.37 -13.41
C ASP A 117 9.73 6.24 -13.63
N LYS A 118 10.08 5.26 -14.48
CA LYS A 118 9.23 4.10 -14.75
C LYS A 118 9.00 3.25 -13.49
N ALA A 119 10.05 2.99 -12.71
CA ALA A 119 9.95 2.17 -11.51
C ALA A 119 9.12 2.86 -10.42
N TYR A 120 9.34 4.16 -10.19
CA TYR A 120 8.56 4.95 -9.24
C TYR A 120 7.08 4.95 -9.60
N VAL A 121 6.73 5.32 -10.83
CA VAL A 121 5.32 5.40 -11.24
C VAL A 121 4.64 4.03 -11.24
N ALA A 122 5.36 2.96 -11.61
CA ALA A 122 4.85 1.59 -11.51
C ALA A 122 4.58 1.19 -10.05
N ASN A 123 5.46 1.59 -9.12
CA ASN A 123 5.23 1.41 -7.69
C ASN A 123 3.98 2.17 -7.22
N GLU A 124 3.79 3.42 -7.63
CA GLU A 124 2.63 4.22 -7.26
C GLU A 124 1.31 3.58 -7.70
N VAL A 125 1.24 3.07 -8.94
CA VAL A 125 0.08 2.32 -9.43
C VAL A 125 -0.19 1.09 -8.55
N ALA A 126 0.83 0.30 -8.26
CA ALA A 126 0.68 -0.92 -7.45
C ALA A 126 0.30 -0.60 -6.01
N TYR A 127 0.92 0.42 -5.43
CA TYR A 127 0.68 0.85 -4.06
C TYR A 127 -0.74 1.37 -3.87
N HIS A 128 -1.21 2.27 -4.74
CA HIS A 128 -2.57 2.81 -4.68
C HIS A 128 -3.63 1.72 -4.89
N LYS A 129 -3.43 0.78 -5.81
CA LYS A 129 -4.33 -0.40 -5.95
C LYS A 129 -4.43 -1.21 -4.65
N GLN A 130 -3.30 -1.44 -4.00
CA GLN A 130 -3.29 -2.18 -2.73
C GLN A 130 -3.98 -1.40 -1.61
N VAL A 131 -3.68 -0.11 -1.46
CA VAL A 131 -4.26 0.75 -0.41
C VAL A 131 -5.75 0.95 -0.63
N ASN A 132 -6.20 1.23 -1.85
CA ASN A 132 -7.61 1.38 -2.20
C ASN A 132 -8.38 0.07 -1.92
N GLY A 133 -7.85 -1.06 -2.32
CA GLY A 133 -8.44 -2.37 -2.01
C GLY A 133 -8.54 -2.64 -0.51
N ALA A 134 -7.52 -2.29 0.27
CA ALA A 134 -7.55 -2.43 1.74
C ALA A 134 -8.57 -1.48 2.40
N LEU A 135 -8.67 -0.24 1.91
CA LEU A 135 -9.69 0.70 2.36
C LEU A 135 -11.10 0.16 2.12
N GLU A 136 -11.39 -0.31 0.92
CA GLU A 136 -12.71 -0.79 0.53
C GLU A 136 -13.12 -2.07 1.27
N THR A 137 -12.18 -3.03 1.39
CA THR A 137 -12.54 -4.39 1.83
C THR A 137 -12.28 -4.64 3.30
N VAL A 138 -11.40 -3.85 3.95
CA VAL A 138 -10.99 -4.10 5.34
C VAL A 138 -11.20 -2.88 6.23
N LEU A 139 -10.58 -1.73 5.92
CA LEU A 139 -10.49 -0.64 6.89
C LEU A 139 -11.83 0.07 7.07
N ILE A 140 -12.51 0.47 5.98
CA ILE A 140 -13.82 1.13 6.04
C ILE A 140 -14.89 0.21 6.66
N PRO A 141 -15.00 -1.08 6.25
CA PRO A 141 -15.96 -1.99 6.88
C PRO A 141 -15.68 -2.31 8.35
N SER A 142 -14.44 -2.16 8.81
CA SER A 142 -14.05 -2.44 10.21
C SER A 142 -14.16 -1.22 11.11
N ALA A 143 -14.11 0.00 10.57
CA ALA A 143 -14.20 1.23 11.33
C ALA A 143 -15.55 1.36 12.04
N LYS A 144 -15.50 1.53 13.37
CA LYS A 144 -16.68 1.68 14.25
C LYS A 144 -17.01 3.15 14.48
N ASN A 145 -16.01 4.01 14.57
CA ASN A 145 -16.21 5.44 14.72
C ASN A 145 -16.64 6.07 13.38
N ALA A 146 -17.78 6.77 13.38
CA ALA A 146 -18.37 7.33 12.16
C ALA A 146 -17.49 8.42 11.51
N GLU A 147 -16.77 9.23 12.30
CA GLU A 147 -15.89 10.27 11.78
C GLU A 147 -14.65 9.65 11.14
N LEU A 148 -14.06 8.63 11.77
CA LEU A 148 -12.95 7.87 11.16
C LEU A 148 -13.39 7.23 9.86
N LYS A 149 -14.55 6.57 9.84
CA LYS A 149 -15.10 5.97 8.62
C LYS A 149 -15.29 6.99 7.51
N SER A 150 -15.87 8.16 7.82
CA SER A 150 -16.07 9.25 6.85
C SER A 150 -14.74 9.79 6.30
N LEU A 151 -13.72 9.91 7.15
CA LEU A 151 -12.38 10.31 6.72
C LEU A 151 -11.75 9.28 5.76
N LEU A 152 -11.86 7.99 6.07
CA LEU A 152 -11.39 6.91 5.20
C LEU A 152 -12.11 6.88 3.84
N GLU A 153 -13.44 7.08 3.84
CA GLU A 153 -14.24 7.15 2.61
C GLU A 153 -13.88 8.36 1.74
N THR A 154 -13.55 9.48 2.37
CA THR A 154 -13.06 10.68 1.67
C THR A 154 -11.67 10.45 1.10
N GLY A 155 -10.77 9.85 1.88
CA GLY A 155 -9.43 9.47 1.44
C GLY A 155 -9.47 8.49 0.27
N LEU A 156 -10.32 7.47 0.33
CA LEU A 156 -10.47 6.49 -0.74
C LEU A 156 -10.77 7.15 -2.10
N LYS A 157 -11.72 8.11 -2.14
CA LYS A 157 -12.06 8.83 -3.39
C LYS A 157 -10.87 9.60 -3.95
N LEU A 158 -10.08 10.24 -3.08
CA LEU A 158 -8.88 10.96 -3.46
C LEU A 158 -7.82 10.00 -4.01
N PHE A 159 -7.56 8.90 -3.31
CA PHE A 159 -6.52 7.92 -3.66
C PHE A 159 -6.87 7.11 -4.92
N GLN A 160 -8.15 6.87 -5.20
CA GLN A 160 -8.60 6.35 -6.50
C GLN A 160 -8.26 7.33 -7.64
N GLY A 161 -8.36 8.64 -7.40
CA GLY A 161 -7.90 9.66 -8.34
C GLY A 161 -6.39 9.64 -8.55
N HIS A 162 -5.62 9.41 -7.50
CA HIS A 162 -4.15 9.24 -7.57
C HIS A 162 -3.77 8.00 -8.38
N GLU A 163 -4.44 6.86 -8.16
CA GLU A 163 -4.23 5.63 -8.94
C GLU A 163 -4.42 5.89 -10.44
N GLN A 164 -5.54 6.52 -10.83
CA GLN A 164 -5.81 6.87 -12.21
C GLN A 164 -4.75 7.82 -12.79
N HIS A 165 -4.32 8.81 -12.01
CA HIS A 165 -3.28 9.74 -12.43
C HIS A 165 -1.92 9.03 -12.60
N ALA A 166 -1.55 8.14 -11.68
CA ALA A 166 -0.35 7.31 -11.81
C ALA A 166 -0.39 6.44 -13.07
N GLU A 167 -1.54 5.82 -13.38
CA GLU A 167 -1.72 5.05 -14.62
C GLU A 167 -1.56 5.91 -15.88
N MET A 168 -2.06 7.14 -15.87
CA MET A 168 -1.88 8.08 -17.00
C MET A 168 -0.42 8.47 -17.17
N VAL A 169 0.28 8.79 -16.09
CA VAL A 169 1.73 9.11 -16.13
C VAL A 169 2.50 7.89 -16.63
N ALA A 170 2.22 6.68 -16.12
CA ALA A 170 2.86 5.44 -16.56
C ALA A 170 2.70 5.22 -18.08
N ALA A 171 1.52 5.46 -18.62
CA ALA A 171 1.25 5.34 -20.05
C ALA A 171 2.02 6.37 -20.91
N GLY A 172 2.36 7.52 -20.34
CA GLY A 172 3.17 8.57 -20.99
C GLY A 172 4.69 8.32 -20.97
N LEU A 173 5.17 7.46 -20.08
CA LEU A 173 6.61 7.15 -19.96
C LEU A 173 7.05 6.15 -21.03
N LYS A 174 7.83 6.62 -21.98
CA LYS A 174 8.37 5.81 -23.11
C LYS A 174 9.58 4.95 -22.72
#